data_0c33e782f1825dddb65dc9cb5b290866
#
_entry.id   0c33e782f1825dddb65dc9cb5b290866
#
_cell.length_a   1.000
_cell.length_b   1.000
_cell.length_c   1.000
_cell.angle_alpha   90.00
_cell.angle_beta   90.00
_cell.angle_gamma   90.00
#
_symmetry.space_group_name_H-M   'P 1'
#
loop_
_entity.id
_entity.type
_entity.pdbx_description
1 polymer ?
#
loop_
_entity_poly.entity_id
_entity_poly.type
_entity_poly.pdbx_seq_one_letter_code
_entity_poly.pdbx_strand_id
1 'polypeptide(L)'
;MRKNRILSLIIYYSLLITFFLPLSGCIGARRSKPNLERIFADARARTGKRPLIVIPGVLGSQLVNYETGEVVWPSAFRSSDDGLSLPVSSNLARNVDNLVARKIVDTARLAKLAPEVYVYHEMLVALRSYGGYKEGDWNNPGADGDRDTFYVFPYDWRRDNVETARDLIERVETLKRKLHRPDLRFNILAHSMGGLVARYAAMYGNTDLPPEGQEPKPTWAGAAHINRIVMFGTPNEGSADAFSTLIEGYSVTEGLRRRIPLLNKLSSEDIFTAPSVFQLLPHRTATHFLDENLQPVEIDLYDPAIWRRYGWSPVTDPEYRERFVKGRTRGDNAPFKGGSLEDLDAYFAFVLNRARRFHEALDVITEATPVQLLAFGGDCEDTLLAPVILYNQKKQRWLTLTRPREFRTTAGRLVSLKEATAAMSAPGDGRVTRRSLLAEGLTGGNNNKSLFGTPLPIIYAVFACDLHGEVQNNKTLLDNALTALVTEVMK
;
A
#
# COMPACT_ATOMS: atom_id res chain seq x y z
N MET A 1 39.30 -3.02 65.59
CA MET A 1 38.29 -2.34 64.80
C MET A 1 38.73 -1.93 63.40
N ARG A 2 40.00 -1.73 63.05
CA ARG A 2 40.44 -1.34 61.68
C ARG A 2 40.43 -2.51 60.66
N LYS A 3 40.70 -3.76 61.02
CA LYS A 3 40.73 -4.92 60.12
C LYS A 3 39.37 -5.30 59.55
N ASN A 4 38.27 -5.14 60.30
CA ASN A 4 36.94 -5.51 59.80
C ASN A 4 36.38 -4.49 58.81
N ARG A 5 36.82 -3.24 58.81
CA ARG A 5 36.40 -2.24 57.80
C ARG A 5 37.05 -2.45 56.44
N ILE A 6 38.29 -2.91 56.41
CA ILE A 6 39.00 -3.21 55.16
C ILE A 6 38.39 -4.44 54.47
N LEU A 7 38.06 -5.47 55.28
CA LEU A 7 37.42 -6.69 54.75
C LEU A 7 36.02 -6.42 54.18
N SER A 8 35.23 -5.56 54.85
CA SER A 8 33.91 -5.13 54.35
C SER A 8 34.01 -4.30 53.07
N LEU A 9 35.01 -3.45 52.91
CA LEU A 9 35.23 -2.68 51.68
C LEU A 9 35.67 -3.60 50.51
N ILE A 10 36.53 -4.56 50.75
CA ILE A 10 36.95 -5.51 49.71
C ILE A 10 35.80 -6.39 49.25
N ILE A 11 34.93 -6.84 50.17
CA ILE A 11 33.73 -7.63 49.82
C ILE A 11 32.73 -6.75 49.05
N TYR A 12 32.57 -5.47 49.39
CA TYR A 12 31.67 -4.54 48.72
C TYR A 12 32.15 -4.20 47.28
N TYR A 13 33.45 -4.00 47.09
CA TYR A 13 34.03 -3.78 45.76
C TYR A 13 34.08 -5.05 44.90
N SER A 14 34.29 -6.22 45.48
CA SER A 14 34.22 -7.48 44.73
C SER A 14 32.77 -7.83 44.33
N LEU A 15 31.77 -7.53 45.16
CA LEU A 15 30.35 -7.66 44.81
C LEU A 15 29.92 -6.66 43.72
N LEU A 16 30.45 -5.43 43.73
CA LEU A 16 30.20 -4.46 42.68
C LEU A 16 30.83 -4.89 41.34
N ILE A 17 32.04 -5.43 41.36
CA ILE A 17 32.72 -5.91 40.13
C ILE A 17 32.04 -7.19 39.59
N THR A 18 31.53 -8.09 40.43
CA THR A 18 30.77 -9.26 39.97
C THR A 18 29.37 -8.94 39.48
N PHE A 19 28.78 -7.80 39.87
CA PHE A 19 27.47 -7.36 39.37
C PHE A 19 27.56 -6.64 38.02
N PHE A 20 28.73 -6.11 37.66
CA PHE A 20 28.96 -5.43 36.36
C PHE A 20 29.55 -6.32 35.25
N LEU A 21 29.98 -7.55 35.58
CA LEU A 21 30.57 -8.47 34.61
C LEU A 21 29.60 -9.32 33.77
N PRO A 22 28.31 -9.53 34.09
CA PRO A 22 27.41 -10.26 33.20
C PRO A 22 26.64 -9.37 32.21
N LEU A 23 26.86 -8.05 32.17
CA LEU A 23 26.20 -7.18 31.19
C LEU A 23 26.92 -7.05 29.84
N SER A 24 28.07 -7.71 29.69
CA SER A 24 28.82 -7.74 28.42
C SER A 24 28.40 -8.88 27.47
N GLY A 25 27.36 -9.65 27.80
CA GLY A 25 26.98 -10.87 27.10
C GLY A 25 25.80 -10.78 26.14
N CYS A 26 25.28 -9.60 25.84
CA CYS A 26 24.31 -9.41 24.75
C CYS A 26 24.44 -8.02 24.15
N ILE A 27 25.63 -7.69 23.66
CA ILE A 27 25.67 -6.74 22.53
C ILE A 27 25.08 -7.52 21.39
N GLY A 28 23.76 -7.40 21.21
CA GLY A 28 23.07 -7.95 20.07
C GLY A 28 23.88 -7.56 18.85
N ALA A 29 24.31 -8.54 18.09
CA ALA A 29 25.02 -8.31 16.85
C ALA A 29 24.18 -7.28 16.09
N ARG A 30 24.63 -6.03 16.03
CA ARG A 30 24.02 -5.02 15.16
C ARG A 30 24.03 -5.66 13.79
N ARG A 31 22.88 -6.12 13.31
CA ARG A 31 22.76 -6.62 11.95
C ARG A 31 23.33 -5.52 11.06
N SER A 32 24.54 -5.76 10.53
CA SER A 32 25.17 -4.78 9.67
C SER A 32 24.29 -4.61 8.45
N LYS A 33 23.81 -3.38 8.25
CA LYS A 33 23.02 -3.06 7.04
C LYS A 33 23.93 -3.31 5.84
N PRO A 34 23.41 -3.87 4.72
CA PRO A 34 24.19 -4.09 3.51
C PRO A 34 24.87 -2.79 3.06
N ASN A 35 26.13 -2.87 2.69
CA ASN A 35 26.83 -1.75 2.06
C ASN A 35 26.58 -1.80 0.56
N LEU A 36 25.49 -1.16 0.12
CA LEU A 36 25.04 -1.19 -1.28
C LEU A 36 26.08 -0.60 -2.23
N GLU A 37 26.84 0.40 -1.83
CA GLU A 37 27.89 0.99 -2.65
C GLU A 37 28.98 -0.05 -3.01
N ARG A 38 29.41 -0.82 -2.03
CA ARG A 38 30.41 -1.90 -2.24
C ARG A 38 29.85 -3.07 -3.02
N ILE A 39 28.62 -3.50 -2.71
CA ILE A 39 27.98 -4.66 -3.32
C ILE A 39 27.73 -4.42 -4.81
N PHE A 40 27.32 -3.21 -5.17
CA PHE A 40 26.93 -2.88 -6.55
C PHE A 40 28.01 -2.08 -7.31
N ALA A 41 29.25 -1.99 -6.80
CA ALA A 41 30.32 -1.25 -7.46
C ALA A 41 30.51 -1.67 -8.94
N ASP A 42 30.57 -2.97 -9.20
CA ASP A 42 30.71 -3.52 -10.57
C ASP A 42 29.41 -3.42 -11.37
N ALA A 43 28.26 -3.61 -10.72
CA ALA A 43 26.96 -3.54 -11.38
C ALA A 43 26.64 -2.12 -11.87
N ARG A 44 27.08 -1.09 -11.15
CA ARG A 44 26.95 0.31 -11.51
C ARG A 44 27.65 0.62 -12.84
N ALA A 45 28.79 0.01 -13.09
CA ALA A 45 29.57 0.22 -14.31
C ALA A 45 29.06 -0.55 -15.52
N ARG A 46 28.21 -1.57 -15.32
CA ARG A 46 27.61 -2.35 -16.42
C ARG A 46 26.62 -1.51 -17.20
N THR A 47 26.64 -1.66 -18.52
CA THR A 47 25.70 -1.01 -19.44
C THR A 47 24.77 -2.03 -20.07
N GLY A 48 23.61 -1.57 -20.55
CA GLY A 48 22.64 -2.42 -21.22
C GLY A 48 21.61 -3.06 -20.29
N LYS A 49 21.49 -2.59 -19.03
CA LYS A 49 20.42 -3.05 -18.12
C LYS A 49 19.05 -2.68 -18.68
N ARG A 50 18.09 -3.59 -18.49
CA ARG A 50 16.71 -3.38 -18.92
C ARG A 50 16.13 -2.13 -18.23
N PRO A 51 15.43 -1.25 -18.99
CA PRO A 51 14.83 -0.06 -18.39
C PRO A 51 13.74 -0.42 -17.40
N LEU A 52 13.54 0.47 -16.42
CA LEU A 52 12.61 0.29 -15.32
C LEU A 52 11.47 1.30 -15.38
N ILE A 53 10.31 0.92 -14.81
CA ILE A 53 9.25 1.84 -14.46
C ILE A 53 9.02 1.74 -12.96
N VAL A 54 9.05 2.88 -12.26
CA VAL A 54 8.79 2.98 -10.82
C VAL A 54 7.35 3.43 -10.64
N ILE A 55 6.55 2.62 -9.94
CA ILE A 55 5.13 2.87 -9.68
C ILE A 55 4.90 3.02 -8.18
N PRO A 56 4.51 4.21 -7.68
CA PRO A 56 4.26 4.43 -6.26
C PRO A 56 2.95 3.77 -5.81
N GLY A 57 2.75 3.71 -4.49
CA GLY A 57 1.49 3.30 -3.86
C GLY A 57 0.49 4.45 -3.73
N VAL A 58 -0.58 4.18 -3.00
CA VAL A 58 -1.56 5.20 -2.60
C VAL A 58 -0.85 6.35 -1.88
N LEU A 59 -1.28 7.59 -2.14
CA LEU A 59 -0.65 8.82 -1.64
C LEU A 59 0.80 9.06 -2.13
N GLY A 60 1.35 8.20 -2.96
CA GLY A 60 2.74 8.23 -3.39
C GLY A 60 3.05 9.18 -4.54
N SER A 61 2.04 9.80 -5.14
CA SER A 61 2.20 10.84 -6.17
C SER A 61 1.76 12.20 -5.64
N GLN A 62 2.50 13.23 -6.01
CA GLN A 62 2.11 14.61 -5.77
C GLN A 62 0.92 14.98 -6.66
N LEU A 63 -0.13 15.54 -6.06
CA LEU A 63 -1.28 16.08 -6.79
C LEU A 63 -1.20 17.60 -6.82
N VAL A 64 -1.37 18.16 -8.00
CA VAL A 64 -1.26 19.59 -8.28
C VAL A 64 -2.51 20.03 -9.02
N ASN A 65 -3.08 21.14 -8.62
CA ASN A 65 -4.13 21.80 -9.40
C ASN A 65 -3.53 22.32 -10.72
N TYR A 66 -4.01 21.82 -11.86
CA TYR A 66 -3.41 22.16 -13.17
C TYR A 66 -3.70 23.60 -13.59
N GLU A 67 -4.74 24.25 -13.05
CA GLU A 67 -5.10 25.64 -13.35
C GLU A 67 -4.25 26.62 -12.55
N THR A 68 -4.06 26.36 -11.25
CA THR A 68 -3.35 27.27 -10.34
C THR A 68 -1.86 26.94 -10.17
N GLY A 69 -1.47 25.68 -10.43
CA GLY A 69 -0.14 25.16 -10.16
C GLY A 69 0.08 24.83 -8.67
N GLU A 70 -0.92 24.98 -7.82
CA GLU A 70 -0.83 24.73 -6.39
C GLU A 70 -0.67 23.23 -6.09
N VAL A 71 0.22 22.91 -5.14
CA VAL A 71 0.41 21.55 -4.64
C VAL A 71 -0.64 21.26 -3.56
N VAL A 72 -1.60 20.42 -3.89
CA VAL A 72 -2.69 20.01 -2.99
C VAL A 72 -2.26 18.80 -2.14
N TRP A 73 -1.46 17.88 -2.70
CA TRP A 73 -0.91 16.74 -1.98
C TRP A 73 0.56 16.49 -2.36
N PRO A 74 1.48 16.19 -1.42
CA PRO A 74 1.34 16.41 0.03
C PRO A 74 1.46 17.90 0.36
N SER A 75 0.57 18.41 1.19
CA SER A 75 0.63 19.78 1.66
C SER A 75 0.24 19.86 3.13
N ALA A 76 1.05 20.60 3.90
CA ALA A 76 0.72 20.98 5.29
C ALA A 76 -0.33 22.09 5.35
N PHE A 77 -0.50 22.81 4.25
CA PHE A 77 -1.41 23.95 4.12
C PHE A 77 -2.11 23.83 2.77
N ARG A 78 -3.28 23.20 2.77
CA ARG A 78 -4.16 23.23 1.61
C ARG A 78 -4.94 24.55 1.62
N SER A 79 -5.17 25.13 0.45
CA SER A 79 -6.15 26.20 0.33
C SER A 79 -7.53 25.62 0.66
N SER A 80 -8.41 26.46 1.15
CA SER A 80 -9.79 26.08 1.44
C SER A 80 -10.58 25.65 0.18
N ASP A 81 -10.04 25.92 -0.99
CA ASP A 81 -10.70 25.71 -2.27
C ASP A 81 -10.29 24.42 -2.98
N ASP A 82 -9.19 23.78 -2.55
CA ASP A 82 -8.67 22.54 -3.13
C ASP A 82 -8.79 21.36 -2.15
N GLY A 83 -9.88 20.60 -2.25
CA GLY A 83 -10.10 19.34 -1.54
C GLY A 83 -9.47 18.16 -2.25
N LEU A 84 -9.29 17.04 -1.53
CA LEU A 84 -8.85 15.76 -2.11
C LEU A 84 -10.04 14.87 -2.54
N SER A 85 -11.26 15.32 -2.26
CA SER A 85 -12.48 14.60 -2.66
C SER A 85 -12.69 14.67 -4.18
N LEU A 86 -12.89 13.52 -4.81
CA LEU A 86 -13.34 13.44 -6.19
C LEU A 86 -14.84 13.70 -6.30
N PRO A 87 -15.36 14.21 -7.43
CA PRO A 87 -16.78 14.21 -7.72
C PRO A 87 -17.35 12.78 -7.61
N VAL A 88 -18.44 12.63 -6.88
CA VAL A 88 -19.12 11.35 -6.70
C VAL A 88 -19.95 11.03 -7.92
N SER A 89 -19.60 9.97 -8.65
CA SER A 89 -20.32 9.50 -9.84
C SER A 89 -20.07 8.02 -10.09
N SER A 90 -21.12 7.28 -10.44
CA SER A 90 -21.02 5.90 -10.93
C SER A 90 -20.43 5.81 -12.36
N ASN A 91 -20.23 6.95 -13.02
CA ASN A 91 -19.49 7.04 -14.28
C ASN A 91 -18.09 7.59 -14.02
N LEU A 92 -17.06 6.75 -14.15
CA LEU A 92 -15.66 7.11 -13.90
C LEU A 92 -15.19 8.32 -14.73
N ALA A 93 -15.71 8.53 -15.94
CA ALA A 93 -15.37 9.69 -16.74
C ALA A 93 -15.83 11.03 -16.12
N ARG A 94 -16.78 10.99 -15.17
CA ARG A 94 -17.25 12.14 -14.40
C ARG A 94 -16.61 12.22 -13.01
N ASN A 95 -15.89 11.17 -12.57
CA ASN A 95 -15.19 11.11 -11.31
C ASN A 95 -13.78 11.74 -11.47
N VAL A 96 -13.75 12.97 -11.96
CA VAL A 96 -12.52 13.73 -12.25
C VAL A 96 -12.67 15.17 -11.75
N ASP A 97 -11.56 15.75 -11.36
CA ASP A 97 -11.43 17.15 -10.96
C ASP A 97 -10.24 17.81 -11.71
N ASN A 98 -9.79 18.95 -11.24
CA ASN A 98 -8.67 19.70 -11.79
C ASN A 98 -7.31 19.33 -11.16
N LEU A 99 -7.22 18.24 -10.39
CA LEU A 99 -5.95 17.75 -9.85
C LEU A 99 -5.31 16.74 -10.81
N VAL A 100 -3.99 16.89 -10.97
CA VAL A 100 -3.19 15.98 -11.79
C VAL A 100 -1.97 15.50 -11.02
N ALA A 101 -1.58 14.25 -11.23
CA ALA A 101 -0.35 13.71 -10.69
C ALA A 101 0.86 14.27 -11.46
N ARG A 102 1.84 14.86 -10.76
CA ARG A 102 2.98 15.54 -11.39
C ARG A 102 4.29 14.77 -11.22
N LYS A 103 4.60 14.33 -10.01
CA LYS A 103 5.82 13.59 -9.69
C LYS A 103 5.59 12.62 -8.53
N ILE A 104 6.52 11.70 -8.33
CA ILE A 104 6.53 10.85 -7.14
C ILE A 104 6.88 11.69 -5.90
N VAL A 105 6.32 11.34 -4.77
CA VAL A 105 6.66 11.97 -3.48
C VAL A 105 8.00 11.42 -3.00
N ASP A 106 9.10 12.07 -3.38
CA ASP A 106 10.44 11.71 -2.94
C ASP A 106 10.58 11.93 -1.43
N THR A 107 10.29 13.17 -1.00
CA THR A 107 10.23 13.56 0.41
C THR A 107 8.93 14.33 0.69
N ALA A 108 8.44 14.25 1.91
CA ALA A 108 7.23 14.97 2.33
C ALA A 108 7.42 15.65 3.70
N ARG A 109 6.98 16.91 3.81
CA ARG A 109 6.84 17.60 5.08
C ARG A 109 5.37 17.82 5.35
N LEU A 110 4.82 17.05 6.28
CA LEU A 110 3.39 16.95 6.50
C LEU A 110 2.87 18.00 7.51
N ALA A 111 3.75 18.71 8.21
CA ALA A 111 3.42 19.86 9.07
C ALA A 111 4.59 20.85 9.14
N LYS A 112 4.33 22.13 9.42
CA LYS A 112 5.33 23.21 9.38
C LYS A 112 6.57 22.96 10.27
N LEU A 113 6.38 22.27 11.40
CA LEU A 113 7.45 21.94 12.35
C LEU A 113 7.75 20.43 12.41
N ALA A 114 7.12 19.61 11.55
CA ALA A 114 7.41 18.20 11.48
C ALA A 114 8.71 17.94 10.70
N PRO A 115 9.49 16.92 11.08
CA PRO A 115 10.61 16.48 10.27
C PRO A 115 10.15 16.02 8.89
N GLU A 116 11.02 16.16 7.91
CA GLU A 116 10.81 15.64 6.57
C GLU A 116 10.76 14.10 6.60
N VAL A 117 9.80 13.53 5.88
CA VAL A 117 9.62 12.08 5.74
C VAL A 117 10.14 11.68 4.37
N TYR A 118 11.06 10.73 4.32
CA TYR A 118 11.59 10.15 3.09
C TYR A 118 10.64 9.05 2.60
N VAL A 119 9.86 9.34 1.55
CA VAL A 119 8.84 8.38 1.05
C VAL A 119 9.44 7.40 0.04
N TYR A 120 10.07 7.93 -1.04
CA TYR A 120 10.72 7.10 -2.06
C TYR A 120 12.20 7.45 -2.26
N HIS A 121 12.76 8.30 -1.41
CA HIS A 121 14.10 8.84 -1.56
C HIS A 121 15.17 7.74 -1.68
N GLU A 122 15.24 6.85 -0.71
CA GLU A 122 16.28 5.80 -0.66
C GLU A 122 16.15 4.83 -1.84
N MET A 123 14.91 4.52 -2.28
CA MET A 123 14.69 3.71 -3.48
C MET A 123 15.24 4.39 -4.72
N LEU A 124 14.96 5.69 -4.93
CA LEU A 124 15.43 6.42 -6.10
C LEU A 124 16.97 6.63 -6.05
N VAL A 125 17.52 6.89 -4.86
CA VAL A 125 18.98 6.95 -4.65
C VAL A 125 19.62 5.60 -4.96
N ALA A 126 19.01 4.50 -4.52
CA ALA A 126 19.52 3.17 -4.78
C ALA A 126 19.58 2.86 -6.29
N LEU A 127 18.56 3.23 -7.05
CA LEU A 127 18.56 3.08 -8.51
C LEU A 127 19.67 3.91 -9.17
N ARG A 128 19.79 5.18 -8.80
CA ARG A 128 20.80 6.10 -9.40
C ARG A 128 22.22 5.74 -8.97
N SER A 129 22.46 5.68 -7.66
CA SER A 129 23.81 5.62 -7.09
C SER A 129 24.39 4.21 -7.08
N TYR A 130 23.58 3.19 -6.89
CA TYR A 130 24.03 1.80 -6.78
C TYR A 130 23.67 0.96 -8.02
N GLY A 131 22.45 1.12 -8.54
CA GLY A 131 21.99 0.43 -9.74
C GLY A 131 22.60 0.97 -11.04
N GLY A 132 23.12 2.21 -11.02
CA GLY A 132 23.66 2.87 -12.21
C GLY A 132 22.61 3.18 -13.27
N TYR A 133 21.38 3.43 -12.83
CA TYR A 133 20.29 3.86 -13.70
C TYR A 133 20.22 5.39 -13.76
N LYS A 134 19.83 5.94 -14.90
CA LYS A 134 19.51 7.35 -15.08
C LYS A 134 17.98 7.52 -15.05
N GLU A 135 17.50 8.63 -14.53
CA GLU A 135 16.10 8.99 -14.62
C GLU A 135 15.78 9.49 -16.03
N GLY A 136 14.79 8.89 -16.66
CA GLY A 136 14.33 9.22 -18.00
C GLY A 136 13.10 10.11 -17.99
N ASP A 137 12.93 10.86 -19.07
CA ASP A 137 11.73 11.67 -19.33
C ASP A 137 10.82 10.94 -20.31
N TRP A 138 9.56 10.72 -19.95
CA TRP A 138 8.54 10.11 -20.81
C TRP A 138 8.31 10.89 -22.12
N ASN A 139 8.51 12.21 -22.10
CA ASN A 139 8.29 13.06 -23.24
C ASN A 139 9.52 13.19 -24.14
N ASN A 140 10.72 13.15 -23.52
CA ASN A 140 12.00 13.23 -24.21
C ASN A 140 12.99 12.19 -23.66
N PRO A 141 12.83 10.89 -24.01
CA PRO A 141 13.56 9.81 -23.37
C PRO A 141 15.08 9.79 -23.65
N GLY A 142 15.57 10.60 -24.59
CA GLY A 142 16.98 10.58 -24.99
C GLY A 142 17.36 9.31 -25.79
N ALA A 143 18.60 9.27 -26.27
CA ALA A 143 19.10 8.16 -27.12
C ALA A 143 19.25 6.85 -26.33
N ASP A 144 19.55 6.91 -25.04
CA ASP A 144 19.77 5.75 -24.15
C ASP A 144 18.53 5.40 -23.31
N GLY A 145 17.36 5.95 -23.64
CA GLY A 145 16.13 5.71 -22.89
C GLY A 145 15.63 4.27 -22.91
N ASP A 146 16.18 3.44 -23.81
CA ASP A 146 15.84 2.02 -23.92
C ASP A 146 16.67 1.11 -23.00
N ARG A 147 17.67 1.64 -22.27
CA ARG A 147 18.57 0.89 -21.39
C ARG A 147 19.09 1.78 -20.25
N ASP A 148 19.52 1.16 -19.16
CA ASP A 148 20.15 1.85 -18.02
C ASP A 148 19.34 3.07 -17.50
N THR A 149 18.03 3.06 -17.75
CA THR A 149 17.12 4.18 -17.48
C THR A 149 15.93 3.70 -16.66
N PHE A 150 15.50 4.51 -15.70
CA PHE A 150 14.22 4.30 -15.03
C PHE A 150 13.28 5.47 -15.28
N TYR A 151 12.00 5.16 -15.44
CA TYR A 151 10.92 6.13 -15.62
C TYR A 151 10.02 6.09 -14.40
N VAL A 152 9.75 7.25 -13.80
CA VAL A 152 8.77 7.33 -12.72
C VAL A 152 7.38 7.50 -13.33
N PHE A 153 6.42 6.70 -12.88
CA PHE A 153 5.03 6.78 -13.31
C PHE A 153 4.17 7.35 -12.18
N PRO A 154 4.08 8.70 -12.02
CA PRO A 154 3.12 9.31 -11.12
C PRO A 154 1.72 9.19 -11.71
N TYR A 155 0.75 8.85 -10.85
CA TYR A 155 -0.66 8.74 -11.22
C TYR A 155 -1.55 9.31 -10.11
N ASP A 156 -2.75 9.71 -10.46
CA ASP A 156 -3.74 10.14 -9.46
C ASP A 156 -4.22 8.91 -8.68
N TRP A 157 -3.65 8.75 -7.49
CA TRP A 157 -3.89 7.61 -6.62
C TRP A 157 -5.33 7.49 -6.10
N ARG A 158 -6.18 8.51 -6.33
CA ARG A 158 -7.59 8.48 -5.97
C ARG A 158 -8.42 7.72 -6.99
N ARG A 159 -7.97 7.70 -8.24
CA ARG A 159 -8.71 7.15 -9.39
C ARG A 159 -8.68 5.62 -9.41
N ASP A 160 -9.56 5.07 -10.22
CA ASP A 160 -9.67 3.64 -10.46
C ASP A 160 -8.36 3.00 -10.94
N ASN A 161 -7.95 1.89 -10.34
CA ASN A 161 -6.68 1.24 -10.66
C ASN A 161 -6.67 0.60 -12.05
N VAL A 162 -7.83 0.24 -12.60
CA VAL A 162 -7.92 -0.28 -13.98
C VAL A 162 -7.67 0.84 -14.98
N GLU A 163 -8.24 2.03 -14.77
CA GLU A 163 -7.93 3.21 -15.58
C GLU A 163 -6.45 3.57 -15.49
N THR A 164 -5.88 3.52 -14.29
CA THR A 164 -4.44 3.78 -14.07
C THR A 164 -3.56 2.75 -14.79
N ALA A 165 -3.93 1.47 -14.77
CA ALA A 165 -3.21 0.42 -15.49
C ALA A 165 -3.24 0.60 -17.01
N ARG A 166 -4.37 1.04 -17.53
CA ARG A 166 -4.54 1.36 -18.96
C ARG A 166 -3.70 2.58 -19.37
N ASP A 167 -3.70 3.65 -18.56
CA ASP A 167 -2.83 4.83 -18.78
C ASP A 167 -1.34 4.43 -18.77
N LEU A 168 -0.93 3.53 -17.87
CA LEU A 168 0.43 2.99 -17.86
C LEU A 168 0.78 2.33 -19.20
N ILE A 169 -0.08 1.47 -19.73
CA ILE A 169 0.16 0.78 -21.00
C ILE A 169 0.25 1.76 -22.16
N GLU A 170 -0.67 2.74 -22.24
CA GLU A 170 -0.67 3.77 -23.30
C GLU A 170 0.60 4.63 -23.27
N ARG A 171 1.09 4.99 -22.06
CA ARG A 171 2.36 5.71 -21.90
C ARG A 171 3.55 4.86 -22.32
N VAL A 172 3.57 3.58 -21.95
CA VAL A 172 4.63 2.64 -22.35
C VAL A 172 4.66 2.46 -23.85
N GLU A 173 3.53 2.29 -24.51
CA GLU A 173 3.46 2.20 -25.97
C GLU A 173 3.96 3.49 -26.65
N THR A 174 3.58 4.64 -26.11
CA THR A 174 4.05 5.94 -26.60
C THR A 174 5.57 6.08 -26.42
N LEU A 175 6.11 5.66 -25.27
CA LEU A 175 7.55 5.66 -25.03
C LEU A 175 8.30 4.74 -25.99
N LYS A 176 7.80 3.51 -26.25
CA LYS A 176 8.38 2.57 -27.20
C LYS A 176 8.41 3.14 -28.64
N ARG A 177 7.37 3.86 -29.05
CA ARG A 177 7.35 4.57 -30.34
C ARG A 177 8.42 5.66 -30.43
N LYS A 178 8.58 6.49 -29.36
CA LYS A 178 9.61 7.52 -29.29
C LYS A 178 11.04 6.95 -29.32
N LEU A 179 11.23 5.79 -28.71
CA LEU A 179 12.51 5.08 -28.65
C LEU A 179 12.79 4.25 -29.92
N HIS A 180 11.82 4.15 -30.84
CA HIS A 180 11.89 3.26 -32.00
C HIS A 180 12.18 1.79 -31.61
N ARG A 181 11.69 1.34 -30.46
CA ARG A 181 11.91 0.01 -29.89
C ARG A 181 10.57 -0.68 -29.58
N PRO A 182 9.85 -1.18 -30.62
CA PRO A 182 8.57 -1.86 -30.43
C PRO A 182 8.66 -3.16 -29.62
N ASP A 183 9.80 -3.79 -29.59
CA ASP A 183 10.14 -5.02 -28.86
C ASP A 183 10.51 -4.83 -27.39
N LEU A 184 10.70 -3.56 -26.97
CA LEU A 184 11.21 -3.26 -25.64
C LEU A 184 10.22 -3.68 -24.54
N ARG A 185 10.74 -4.33 -23.52
CA ARG A 185 10.00 -4.70 -22.30
C ARG A 185 10.68 -4.06 -21.09
N PHE A 186 9.88 -3.60 -20.15
CA PHE A 186 10.34 -2.92 -18.93
C PHE A 186 10.27 -3.85 -17.73
N ASN A 187 11.19 -3.70 -16.81
CA ASN A 187 10.98 -4.19 -15.44
C ASN A 187 10.16 -3.14 -14.68
N ILE A 188 9.27 -3.60 -13.81
CA ILE A 188 8.46 -2.72 -12.94
C ILE A 188 8.99 -2.82 -11.53
N LEU A 189 9.16 -1.68 -10.87
CA LEU A 189 9.44 -1.57 -9.44
C LEU A 189 8.24 -0.86 -8.80
N ALA A 190 7.40 -1.61 -8.12
CA ALA A 190 6.12 -1.12 -7.64
C ALA A 190 6.02 -1.22 -6.11
N HIS A 191 5.44 -0.20 -5.50
CA HIS A 191 5.13 -0.19 -4.07
C HIS A 191 3.63 -0.26 -3.84
N SER A 192 3.21 -1.10 -2.86
CA SER A 192 1.84 -1.13 -2.36
C SER A 192 0.80 -1.30 -3.49
N MET A 193 -0.18 -0.40 -3.58
CA MET A 193 -1.20 -0.35 -4.63
C MET A 193 -0.62 -0.37 -6.06
N GLY A 194 0.56 0.23 -6.26
CA GLY A 194 1.24 0.22 -7.55
C GLY A 194 1.53 -1.18 -8.09
N GLY A 195 1.70 -2.17 -7.21
CA GLY A 195 1.85 -3.58 -7.62
C GLY A 195 0.57 -4.18 -8.19
N LEU A 196 -0.59 -3.79 -7.69
CA LEU A 196 -1.90 -4.20 -8.25
C LEU A 196 -2.11 -3.58 -9.63
N VAL A 197 -1.78 -2.29 -9.79
CA VAL A 197 -1.79 -1.59 -11.09
C VAL A 197 -0.88 -2.32 -12.10
N ALA A 198 0.35 -2.64 -11.70
CA ALA A 198 1.31 -3.34 -12.55
C ALA A 198 0.84 -4.76 -12.94
N ARG A 199 0.24 -5.50 -12.01
CA ARG A 199 -0.33 -6.82 -12.27
C ARG A 199 -1.49 -6.75 -13.25
N TYR A 200 -2.42 -5.83 -13.03
CA TYR A 200 -3.55 -5.64 -13.95
C TYR A 200 -3.06 -5.25 -15.35
N ALA A 201 -2.15 -4.29 -15.44
CA ALA A 201 -1.53 -3.89 -16.70
C ALA A 201 -0.86 -5.07 -17.42
N ALA A 202 -0.13 -5.94 -16.71
CA ALA A 202 0.51 -7.12 -17.30
C ALA A 202 -0.51 -8.14 -17.82
N MET A 203 -1.58 -8.40 -17.05
CA MET A 203 -2.59 -9.42 -17.36
C MET A 203 -3.54 -9.00 -18.48
N TYR A 204 -3.94 -7.73 -18.50
CA TYR A 204 -5.04 -7.25 -19.36
C TYR A 204 -4.63 -6.16 -20.38
N GLY A 205 -3.41 -5.63 -20.28
CA GLY A 205 -2.96 -4.54 -21.17
C GLY A 205 -3.86 -3.31 -21.03
N ASN A 206 -4.32 -2.78 -22.15
CA ASN A 206 -5.23 -1.62 -22.23
C ASN A 206 -6.72 -2.01 -22.24
N THR A 207 -7.09 -3.14 -21.63
CA THR A 207 -8.49 -3.60 -21.60
C THR A 207 -9.14 -3.25 -20.26
N ASP A 208 -10.38 -2.79 -20.27
CA ASP A 208 -11.19 -2.58 -19.06
C ASP A 208 -11.69 -3.91 -18.51
N LEU A 209 -12.26 -3.88 -17.30
CA LEU A 209 -12.95 -5.03 -16.72
C LEU A 209 -14.06 -5.51 -17.69
N PRO A 210 -14.26 -6.83 -17.82
CA PRO A 210 -15.34 -7.35 -18.64
C PRO A 210 -16.70 -6.84 -18.12
N PRO A 211 -17.76 -6.83 -18.93
CA PRO A 211 -19.11 -6.54 -18.45
C PRO A 211 -19.49 -7.39 -17.22
N GLU A 212 -20.42 -6.87 -16.41
CA GLU A 212 -20.93 -7.60 -15.24
C GLU A 212 -21.50 -8.96 -15.63
N GLY A 213 -21.21 -9.98 -14.83
CA GLY A 213 -21.61 -11.37 -15.08
C GLY A 213 -20.72 -12.12 -16.08
N GLN A 214 -19.72 -11.48 -16.68
CA GLN A 214 -18.71 -12.15 -17.50
C GLN A 214 -17.43 -12.44 -16.69
N GLU A 215 -16.94 -13.67 -16.82
CA GLU A 215 -15.68 -14.05 -16.19
C GLU A 215 -14.49 -13.31 -16.81
N PRO A 216 -13.57 -12.77 -16.01
CA PRO A 216 -12.36 -12.17 -16.50
C PRO A 216 -11.42 -13.22 -17.13
N LYS A 217 -10.86 -12.93 -18.31
CA LYS A 217 -9.92 -13.80 -19.03
C LYS A 217 -8.65 -13.03 -19.32
N PRO A 218 -7.56 -13.25 -18.58
CA PRO A 218 -6.28 -12.62 -18.84
C PRO A 218 -5.75 -12.99 -20.21
N THR A 219 -5.46 -11.98 -21.01
CA THR A 219 -4.86 -12.15 -22.35
C THR A 219 -3.33 -12.06 -22.30
N TRP A 220 -2.78 -11.58 -21.20
CA TRP A 220 -1.37 -11.23 -21.01
C TRP A 220 -0.85 -10.24 -22.06
N ALA A 221 -1.73 -9.43 -22.63
CA ALA A 221 -1.35 -8.41 -23.62
C ALA A 221 -0.26 -7.46 -23.11
N GLY A 222 -0.30 -7.11 -21.83
CA GLY A 222 0.72 -6.26 -21.19
C GLY A 222 2.09 -6.94 -21.07
N ALA A 223 2.20 -8.26 -21.20
CA ALA A 223 3.48 -8.96 -21.20
C ALA A 223 4.36 -8.61 -22.43
N ALA A 224 3.78 -8.04 -23.49
CA ALA A 224 4.54 -7.44 -24.59
C ALA A 224 5.32 -6.17 -24.16
N HIS A 225 5.00 -5.61 -23.00
CA HIS A 225 5.58 -4.39 -22.46
C HIS A 225 6.31 -4.62 -21.14
N ILE A 226 5.89 -5.60 -20.35
CA ILE A 226 6.37 -5.86 -18.99
C ILE A 226 7.12 -7.19 -18.95
N ASN A 227 8.34 -7.18 -18.43
CA ASN A 227 9.19 -8.36 -18.28
C ASN A 227 9.10 -8.96 -16.87
N ARG A 228 9.17 -8.10 -15.84
CA ARG A 228 9.22 -8.48 -14.43
C ARG A 228 8.52 -7.43 -13.58
N ILE A 229 7.85 -7.85 -12.51
CA ILE A 229 7.26 -6.97 -11.50
C ILE A 229 7.91 -7.29 -10.16
N VAL A 230 8.59 -6.30 -9.60
CA VAL A 230 9.16 -6.31 -8.25
C VAL A 230 8.20 -5.54 -7.35
N MET A 231 7.53 -6.26 -6.45
CA MET A 231 6.46 -5.73 -5.60
C MET A 231 6.98 -5.50 -4.18
N PHE A 232 6.89 -4.28 -3.68
CA PHE A 232 7.15 -3.93 -2.29
C PHE A 232 5.82 -3.74 -1.55
N GLY A 233 5.51 -4.55 -0.55
CA GLY A 233 4.32 -4.43 0.28
C GLY A 233 2.99 -4.44 -0.48
N THR A 234 2.90 -5.11 -1.64
CA THR A 234 1.69 -5.12 -2.46
C THR A 234 0.60 -5.98 -1.81
N PRO A 235 -0.61 -5.44 -1.57
CA PRO A 235 -1.71 -6.17 -0.98
C PRO A 235 -2.43 -7.03 -2.04
N ASN A 236 -1.83 -8.15 -2.44
CA ASN A 236 -2.37 -8.99 -3.51
C ASN A 236 -3.76 -9.58 -3.19
N GLU A 237 -4.12 -9.71 -1.92
CA GLU A 237 -5.46 -10.10 -1.47
C GLU A 237 -6.20 -8.96 -0.77
N GLY A 238 -5.77 -7.70 -1.00
CA GLY A 238 -6.27 -6.54 -0.28
C GLY A 238 -5.71 -6.42 1.14
N SER A 239 -6.23 -5.49 1.91
CA SER A 239 -5.79 -5.17 3.26
C SER A 239 -6.95 -4.77 4.17
N ALA A 240 -7.01 -5.34 5.38
CA ALA A 240 -7.95 -4.91 6.41
C ALA A 240 -7.67 -3.45 6.87
N ASP A 241 -6.46 -2.91 6.66
CA ASP A 241 -6.17 -1.50 6.88
C ASP A 241 -6.90 -0.58 5.89
N ALA A 242 -7.17 -1.03 4.66
CA ALA A 242 -8.00 -0.28 3.71
C ALA A 242 -9.44 -0.16 4.19
N PHE A 243 -10.02 -1.23 4.76
CA PHE A 243 -11.31 -1.17 5.44
C PHE A 243 -11.29 -0.18 6.62
N SER A 244 -10.28 -0.27 7.50
CA SER A 244 -10.08 0.67 8.59
C SER A 244 -10.00 2.12 8.08
N THR A 245 -9.28 2.33 6.98
CA THR A 245 -9.11 3.64 6.33
C THR A 245 -10.44 4.23 5.83
N LEU A 246 -11.30 3.42 5.22
CA LEU A 246 -12.61 3.85 4.72
C LEU A 246 -13.57 4.27 5.85
N ILE A 247 -13.45 3.68 7.05
CA ILE A 247 -14.35 3.99 8.16
C ILE A 247 -13.80 5.03 9.14
N GLU A 248 -12.48 5.14 9.29
CA GLU A 248 -11.82 6.02 10.27
C GLU A 248 -11.03 7.18 9.63
N GLY A 249 -10.84 7.14 8.32
CA GLY A 249 -9.91 7.99 7.59
C GLY A 249 -8.48 7.46 7.64
N TYR A 250 -7.62 8.02 6.80
CA TYR A 250 -6.23 7.61 6.64
C TYR A 250 -5.29 8.38 7.56
N SER A 251 -4.43 7.69 8.30
CA SER A 251 -3.32 8.29 9.02
C SER A 251 -2.03 8.09 8.21
N VAL A 252 -1.39 9.19 7.82
CA VAL A 252 -0.13 9.15 7.05
C VAL A 252 1.03 8.66 7.92
N THR A 253 0.98 8.92 9.24
CA THR A 253 2.00 8.45 10.16
C THR A 253 1.75 7.01 10.60
N GLU A 254 2.81 6.24 10.80
CA GLU A 254 2.78 4.83 11.19
C GLU A 254 3.36 4.59 12.59
N GLY A 255 3.22 3.39 13.11
CA GLY A 255 3.69 3.02 14.44
C GLY A 255 3.05 3.83 15.57
N LEU A 256 3.82 4.18 16.59
CA LEU A 256 3.35 4.97 17.73
C LEU A 256 2.85 6.38 17.34
N ARG A 257 3.38 6.97 16.27
CA ARG A 257 2.97 8.29 15.75
C ARG A 257 1.57 8.27 15.17
N ARG A 258 1.07 7.13 14.71
CA ARG A 258 -0.32 6.94 14.23
C ARG A 258 -1.36 7.30 15.30
N ARG A 259 -0.95 7.33 16.59
CA ARG A 259 -1.81 7.66 17.72
C ARG A 259 -1.96 9.16 17.97
N ILE A 260 -1.24 10.01 17.24
CA ILE A 260 -1.32 11.48 17.41
C ILE A 260 -2.43 12.01 16.51
N PRO A 261 -3.60 12.44 17.06
CA PRO A 261 -4.82 12.67 16.28
C PRO A 261 -4.78 13.86 15.32
N LEU A 262 -3.83 14.77 15.46
CA LEU A 262 -3.80 16.07 14.78
C LEU A 262 -2.82 16.15 13.60
N LEU A 263 -1.99 15.12 13.40
CA LEU A 263 -0.99 15.14 12.34
C LEU A 263 -1.42 14.24 11.18
N ASN A 264 -1.71 14.84 10.03
CA ASN A 264 -1.75 14.18 8.73
C ASN A 264 -2.86 13.14 8.52
N LYS A 265 -4.07 13.48 8.94
CA LYS A 265 -5.23 12.62 8.73
C LYS A 265 -6.02 13.09 7.50
N LEU A 266 -6.21 12.19 6.53
CA LEU A 266 -7.23 12.36 5.52
C LEU A 266 -8.57 11.88 6.09
N SER A 267 -9.63 12.63 5.85
CA SER A 267 -10.94 12.26 6.36
C SER A 267 -11.47 11.00 5.68
N SER A 268 -12.35 10.26 6.35
CA SER A 268 -13.08 9.15 5.72
C SER A 268 -13.98 9.65 4.57
N GLU A 269 -14.40 10.91 4.60
CA GLU A 269 -15.20 11.54 3.54
C GLU A 269 -14.38 11.75 2.27
N ASP A 270 -13.13 12.25 2.37
CA ASP A 270 -12.23 12.36 1.21
C ASP A 270 -11.91 10.98 0.62
N ILE A 271 -11.54 10.04 1.50
CA ILE A 271 -11.17 8.67 1.09
C ILE A 271 -12.34 7.93 0.44
N PHE A 272 -13.56 8.15 0.93
CA PHE A 272 -14.76 7.55 0.37
C PHE A 272 -14.96 7.89 -1.12
N THR A 273 -14.49 9.04 -1.56
CA THR A 273 -14.61 9.45 -2.96
C THR A 273 -13.56 8.85 -3.89
N ALA A 274 -12.61 8.09 -3.37
CA ALA A 274 -11.50 7.50 -4.11
C ALA A 274 -11.77 6.03 -4.48
N PRO A 275 -12.15 5.69 -5.72
CA PRO A 275 -12.43 4.32 -6.16
C PRO A 275 -11.27 3.35 -5.90
N SER A 276 -10.02 3.81 -6.03
CA SER A 276 -8.84 2.99 -5.80
C SER A 276 -8.74 2.40 -4.40
N VAL A 277 -9.25 3.11 -3.37
CA VAL A 277 -9.16 2.64 -1.99
C VAL A 277 -10.13 1.48 -1.74
N PHE A 278 -11.28 1.46 -2.41
CA PHE A 278 -12.18 0.30 -2.39
C PHE A 278 -11.53 -0.93 -3.04
N GLN A 279 -10.69 -0.71 -4.05
CA GLN A 279 -9.89 -1.76 -4.71
C GLN A 279 -8.70 -2.26 -3.87
N LEU A 280 -8.52 -1.74 -2.67
CA LEU A 280 -7.60 -2.27 -1.65
C LEU A 280 -8.32 -3.07 -0.57
N LEU A 281 -9.67 -3.15 -0.59
CA LEU A 281 -10.43 -3.93 0.37
C LEU A 281 -10.02 -5.41 0.31
N PRO A 282 -9.92 -6.06 1.46
CA PRO A 282 -9.61 -7.48 1.48
C PRO A 282 -10.75 -8.30 0.90
N HIS A 283 -10.40 -9.42 0.26
CA HIS A 283 -11.36 -10.30 -0.37
C HIS A 283 -11.08 -11.77 -0.04
N ARG A 284 -12.06 -12.63 -0.26
CA ARG A 284 -12.00 -14.05 0.05
C ARG A 284 -11.61 -14.30 1.52
N THR A 285 -10.56 -15.09 1.74
CA THR A 285 -10.07 -15.47 3.07
C THR A 285 -9.00 -14.54 3.64
N ALA A 286 -8.71 -13.42 2.97
CA ALA A 286 -7.69 -12.47 3.41
C ALA A 286 -8.10 -11.64 4.63
N THR A 287 -9.40 -11.55 4.89
CA THR A 287 -9.93 -10.93 6.10
C THR A 287 -11.12 -11.74 6.61
N HIS A 288 -11.11 -11.96 7.90
CA HIS A 288 -12.24 -12.48 8.65
C HIS A 288 -12.69 -11.40 9.62
N PHE A 289 -14.01 -11.22 9.74
CA PHE A 289 -14.53 -10.45 10.85
C PHE A 289 -14.77 -11.39 12.04
N LEU A 290 -14.62 -10.87 13.23
CA LEU A 290 -14.82 -11.61 14.48
C LEU A 290 -16.01 -11.02 15.24
N ASP A 291 -16.75 -11.87 15.92
CA ASP A 291 -17.74 -11.45 16.90
C ASP A 291 -17.07 -11.06 18.24
N GLU A 292 -17.90 -10.72 19.23
CA GLU A 292 -17.43 -10.38 20.57
C GLU A 292 -16.73 -11.54 21.31
N ASN A 293 -16.91 -12.78 20.86
CA ASN A 293 -16.27 -13.98 21.40
C ASN A 293 -15.03 -14.38 20.62
N LEU A 294 -14.61 -13.54 19.66
CA LEU A 294 -13.50 -13.78 18.74
C LEU A 294 -13.75 -14.97 17.79
N GLN A 295 -15.03 -15.25 17.49
CA GLN A 295 -15.38 -16.27 16.51
C GLN A 295 -15.58 -15.63 15.13
N PRO A 296 -15.16 -16.31 14.04
CA PRO A 296 -15.33 -15.79 12.69
C PRO A 296 -16.79 -15.50 12.34
N VAL A 297 -17.01 -14.37 11.69
CA VAL A 297 -18.29 -13.94 11.11
C VAL A 297 -18.10 -13.75 9.61
N GLU A 298 -18.94 -14.40 8.82
CA GLU A 298 -18.94 -14.20 7.37
C GLU A 298 -19.54 -12.84 7.03
N ILE A 299 -18.79 -12.03 6.34
CA ILE A 299 -19.15 -10.68 5.90
C ILE A 299 -18.72 -10.48 4.46
N ASP A 300 -19.68 -10.14 3.61
CA ASP A 300 -19.40 -9.67 2.26
C ASP A 300 -19.15 -8.16 2.27
N LEU A 301 -17.86 -7.76 2.21
CA LEU A 301 -17.47 -6.36 2.18
C LEU A 301 -17.91 -5.62 0.91
N TYR A 302 -18.36 -6.33 -0.10
CA TYR A 302 -18.79 -5.73 -1.37
C TYR A 302 -20.32 -5.58 -1.47
N ASP A 303 -21.05 -5.94 -0.39
CA ASP A 303 -22.49 -5.71 -0.28
C ASP A 303 -22.77 -4.36 0.44
N PRO A 304 -23.32 -3.36 -0.24
CA PRO A 304 -23.67 -2.06 0.38
C PRO A 304 -24.61 -2.21 1.60
N ALA A 305 -25.45 -3.25 1.64
CA ALA A 305 -26.38 -3.48 2.75
C ALA A 305 -25.63 -3.81 4.06
N ILE A 306 -24.52 -4.52 3.96
CA ILE A 306 -23.64 -4.84 5.09
C ILE A 306 -23.06 -3.55 5.69
N TRP A 307 -22.58 -2.63 4.86
CA TRP A 307 -22.05 -1.35 5.33
C TRP A 307 -23.14 -0.52 6.05
N ARG A 308 -24.35 -0.50 5.51
CA ARG A 308 -25.50 0.16 6.15
C ARG A 308 -25.84 -0.50 7.48
N ARG A 309 -25.86 -1.83 7.55
CA ARG A 309 -26.18 -2.58 8.77
C ARG A 309 -25.22 -2.24 9.92
N TYR A 310 -23.94 -2.14 9.64
CA TYR A 310 -22.91 -1.89 10.67
C TYR A 310 -22.58 -0.41 10.87
N GLY A 311 -23.14 0.48 10.07
CA GLY A 311 -22.87 1.91 10.15
C GLY A 311 -21.46 2.30 9.68
N TRP A 312 -20.93 1.56 8.71
CA TRP A 312 -19.64 1.83 8.12
C TRP A 312 -19.74 2.86 6.99
N SER A 313 -18.68 3.63 6.78
CA SER A 313 -18.60 4.63 5.71
C SER A 313 -19.46 5.88 5.93
N PRO A 314 -19.04 7.04 5.42
CA PRO A 314 -19.81 8.29 5.44
C PRO A 314 -21.20 8.16 4.83
N VAL A 315 -21.40 7.27 3.84
CA VAL A 315 -22.71 7.07 3.19
C VAL A 315 -23.83 6.66 4.17
N THR A 316 -23.47 6.15 5.32
CA THR A 316 -24.42 5.75 6.38
C THR A 316 -24.69 6.85 7.41
N ASP A 317 -23.91 7.93 7.39
CA ASP A 317 -24.01 9.05 8.31
C ASP A 317 -25.08 10.05 7.82
N PRO A 318 -26.18 10.27 8.57
CA PRO A 318 -27.20 11.25 8.19
C PRO A 318 -26.67 12.66 7.99
N GLU A 319 -25.70 13.10 8.82
CA GLU A 319 -25.11 14.42 8.70
C GLU A 319 -24.29 14.57 7.40
N TYR A 320 -23.52 13.52 7.04
CA TYR A 320 -22.80 13.53 5.78
C TYR A 320 -23.78 13.57 4.60
N ARG A 321 -24.82 12.75 4.60
CA ARG A 321 -25.85 12.72 3.52
C ARG A 321 -26.53 14.07 3.35
N GLU A 322 -26.85 14.77 4.43
CA GLU A 322 -27.43 16.12 4.39
C GLU A 322 -26.44 17.13 3.79
N ARG A 323 -25.16 17.11 4.22
CA ARG A 323 -24.12 18.00 3.68
C ARG A 323 -23.86 17.70 2.19
N PHE A 324 -23.87 16.42 1.81
CA PHE A 324 -23.69 16.01 0.43
C PHE A 324 -24.75 16.64 -0.49
N VAL A 325 -26.03 16.58 -0.15
CA VAL A 325 -27.12 17.21 -0.92
C VAL A 325 -26.94 18.72 -0.99
N LYS A 326 -26.47 19.34 0.11
CA LYS A 326 -26.25 20.79 0.18
C LYS A 326 -24.96 21.25 -0.53
N GLY A 327 -24.14 20.34 -1.03
CA GLY A 327 -22.84 20.66 -1.66
C GLY A 327 -21.82 21.23 -0.66
N ARG A 328 -21.83 20.78 0.60
CA ARG A 328 -20.92 21.24 1.67
C ARG A 328 -20.11 20.11 2.25
N THR A 329 -18.81 20.33 2.46
CA THR A 329 -17.92 19.45 3.20
C THR A 329 -17.81 19.86 4.67
N ARG A 330 -17.34 18.95 5.54
CA ARG A 330 -17.14 19.22 6.95
C ARG A 330 -15.86 20.03 7.14
N GLY A 331 -16.02 21.30 7.51
CA GLY A 331 -14.91 22.14 7.98
C GLY A 331 -14.01 22.77 6.92
N ASP A 332 -14.14 22.39 5.67
CA ASP A 332 -13.44 23.01 4.55
C ASP A 332 -14.40 23.87 3.74
N ASN A 333 -13.97 25.05 3.33
CA ASN A 333 -14.73 25.91 2.43
C ASN A 333 -14.62 25.47 0.95
N ALA A 334 -13.98 24.34 0.69
CA ALA A 334 -13.86 23.81 -0.66
C ALA A 334 -15.24 23.53 -1.25
N PRO A 335 -15.52 23.99 -2.47
CA PRO A 335 -16.79 23.77 -3.13
C PRO A 335 -16.90 22.29 -3.53
N PHE A 336 -17.49 21.49 -2.65
CA PHE A 336 -17.90 20.15 -2.99
C PHE A 336 -19.14 20.23 -3.89
N LYS A 337 -19.05 19.69 -5.09
CA LYS A 337 -20.21 19.55 -5.96
C LYS A 337 -21.10 18.46 -5.39
N GLY A 338 -22.11 18.86 -4.63
CA GLY A 338 -23.13 17.94 -4.13
C GLY A 338 -23.90 17.26 -5.27
N GLY A 339 -24.67 16.25 -4.91
CA GLY A 339 -25.51 15.49 -5.83
C GLY A 339 -26.79 15.00 -5.14
N SER A 340 -27.55 14.17 -5.82
CA SER A 340 -28.70 13.51 -5.22
C SER A 340 -28.25 12.35 -4.30
N LEU A 341 -29.12 11.97 -3.36
CA LEU A 341 -28.85 10.78 -2.54
C LEU A 341 -28.84 9.49 -3.37
N GLU A 342 -29.56 9.49 -4.47
CA GLU A 342 -29.55 8.39 -5.44
C GLU A 342 -28.19 8.27 -6.13
N ASP A 343 -27.57 9.38 -6.53
CA ASP A 343 -26.21 9.38 -7.10
C ASP A 343 -25.18 8.86 -6.09
N LEU A 344 -25.31 9.28 -4.83
CA LEU A 344 -24.43 8.84 -3.75
C LEU A 344 -24.54 7.31 -3.51
N ASP A 345 -25.78 6.81 -3.41
CA ASP A 345 -26.03 5.38 -3.19
C ASP A 345 -25.64 4.55 -4.43
N ALA A 346 -25.86 5.07 -5.64
CA ALA A 346 -25.44 4.44 -6.89
C ALA A 346 -23.91 4.40 -7.02
N TYR A 347 -23.22 5.49 -6.69
CA TYR A 347 -21.75 5.51 -6.64
C TYR A 347 -21.21 4.46 -5.66
N PHE A 348 -21.77 4.39 -4.45
CA PHE A 348 -21.30 3.46 -3.44
C PHE A 348 -21.45 1.99 -3.88
N ALA A 349 -22.61 1.65 -4.45
CA ALA A 349 -22.81 0.31 -5.00
C ALA A 349 -21.86 0.02 -6.17
N PHE A 350 -21.64 1.00 -7.03
CA PHE A 350 -20.75 0.90 -8.18
C PHE A 350 -19.30 0.65 -7.76
N VAL A 351 -18.74 1.43 -6.82
CA VAL A 351 -17.33 1.28 -6.44
C VAL A 351 -17.07 -0.04 -5.71
N LEU A 352 -18.01 -0.52 -4.90
CA LEU A 352 -17.92 -1.84 -4.27
C LEU A 352 -17.96 -2.97 -5.30
N ASN A 353 -18.91 -2.94 -6.24
CA ASN A 353 -19.00 -3.93 -7.31
C ASN A 353 -17.72 -3.91 -8.19
N ARG A 354 -17.27 -2.72 -8.56
CA ARG A 354 -16.06 -2.58 -9.38
C ARG A 354 -14.79 -3.08 -8.66
N ALA A 355 -14.69 -2.84 -7.36
CA ALA A 355 -13.60 -3.35 -6.54
C ALA A 355 -13.62 -4.89 -6.47
N ARG A 356 -14.78 -5.50 -6.27
CA ARG A 356 -14.95 -6.97 -6.33
C ARG A 356 -14.43 -7.53 -7.65
N ARG A 357 -14.90 -6.98 -8.76
CA ARG A 357 -14.55 -7.43 -10.12
C ARG A 357 -13.06 -7.20 -10.45
N PHE A 358 -12.46 -6.15 -9.89
CA PHE A 358 -11.02 -5.91 -10.00
C PHE A 358 -10.22 -7.04 -9.33
N HIS A 359 -10.61 -7.43 -8.13
CA HIS A 359 -9.97 -8.55 -7.45
C HIS A 359 -10.22 -9.89 -8.17
N GLU A 360 -11.44 -10.14 -8.61
CA GLU A 360 -11.76 -11.32 -9.42
C GLU A 360 -10.87 -11.41 -10.66
N ALA A 361 -10.61 -10.28 -11.31
CA ALA A 361 -9.71 -10.23 -12.45
C ALA A 361 -8.25 -10.54 -12.08
N LEU A 362 -7.75 -10.00 -10.97
CA LEU A 362 -6.39 -10.26 -10.50
C LEU A 362 -6.19 -11.68 -9.94
N ASP A 363 -7.26 -12.33 -9.52
CA ASP A 363 -7.23 -13.67 -8.93
C ASP A 363 -7.23 -14.79 -9.96
N VAL A 364 -7.43 -14.46 -11.24
CA VAL A 364 -7.40 -15.50 -12.29
C VAL A 364 -6.00 -16.08 -12.42
N ILE A 365 -5.90 -17.38 -12.15
CA ILE A 365 -4.65 -18.13 -12.29
C ILE A 365 -4.60 -18.75 -13.67
N THR A 366 -3.49 -18.55 -14.37
CA THR A 366 -3.23 -19.12 -15.69
C THR A 366 -2.10 -20.15 -15.61
N GLU A 367 -2.12 -21.14 -16.51
CA GLU A 367 -1.06 -22.17 -16.57
C GLU A 367 0.33 -21.58 -16.84
N ALA A 368 0.40 -20.52 -17.65
CA ALA A 368 1.63 -19.81 -17.98
C ALA A 368 1.53 -18.36 -17.55
N THR A 369 2.54 -17.89 -16.84
CA THR A 369 2.71 -16.48 -16.49
C THR A 369 3.94 -15.94 -17.19
N PRO A 370 3.78 -15.15 -18.26
CA PRO A 370 4.90 -14.66 -19.06
C PRO A 370 5.68 -13.52 -18.39
N VAL A 371 5.22 -13.06 -17.21
CA VAL A 371 5.83 -12.01 -16.41
C VAL A 371 6.28 -12.58 -15.07
N GLN A 372 7.53 -12.32 -14.70
CA GLN A 372 8.08 -12.78 -13.41
C GLN A 372 7.60 -11.88 -12.27
N LEU A 373 7.17 -12.49 -11.17
CA LEU A 373 6.74 -11.79 -9.97
C LEU A 373 7.74 -12.00 -8.81
N LEU A 374 8.19 -10.91 -8.20
CA LEU A 374 9.04 -10.92 -7.01
C LEU A 374 8.36 -10.13 -5.91
N ALA A 375 8.41 -10.61 -4.67
CA ALA A 375 7.75 -10.01 -3.53
C ALA A 375 8.74 -9.59 -2.44
N PHE A 376 8.61 -8.36 -1.95
CA PHE A 376 9.41 -7.78 -0.88
C PHE A 376 8.49 -7.13 0.14
N GLY A 377 8.66 -7.42 1.43
CA GLY A 377 7.76 -6.87 2.44
C GLY A 377 8.26 -6.97 3.87
N GLY A 378 7.43 -6.51 4.80
CA GLY A 378 7.61 -6.67 6.23
C GLY A 378 6.84 -7.89 6.76
N ASP A 379 7.34 -8.50 7.85
CA ASP A 379 6.69 -9.66 8.48
C ASP A 379 6.80 -9.67 10.01
N CYS A 380 7.20 -8.54 10.63
CA CYS A 380 7.40 -8.46 12.06
C CYS A 380 6.41 -7.53 12.79
N GLU A 381 5.58 -6.79 12.06
CA GLU A 381 4.61 -5.89 12.67
C GLU A 381 3.25 -6.58 12.83
N ASP A 382 2.60 -6.35 13.98
CA ASP A 382 1.22 -6.75 14.20
C ASP A 382 0.31 -6.01 13.21
N THR A 383 -0.12 -6.71 12.17
CA THR A 383 -0.89 -6.15 11.07
C THR A 383 -2.34 -6.60 11.16
N LEU A 384 -3.28 -5.67 11.04
CA LEU A 384 -4.71 -5.99 11.12
C LEU A 384 -5.09 -7.03 10.06
N LEU A 385 -5.67 -8.12 10.53
CA LEU A 385 -6.25 -9.20 9.72
C LEU A 385 -7.76 -9.30 9.93
N ALA A 386 -8.21 -9.24 11.18
CA ALA A 386 -9.58 -9.54 11.56
C ALA A 386 -10.17 -8.45 12.48
N PRO A 387 -10.94 -7.49 11.94
CA PRO A 387 -11.70 -6.55 12.76
C PRO A 387 -12.74 -7.28 13.64
N VAL A 388 -13.00 -6.75 14.84
CA VAL A 388 -14.03 -7.29 15.76
C VAL A 388 -15.28 -6.44 15.71
N ILE A 389 -16.44 -7.07 15.59
CA ILE A 389 -17.76 -6.44 15.59
C ILE A 389 -18.41 -6.65 16.95
N LEU A 390 -18.77 -5.56 17.60
CA LEU A 390 -19.42 -5.52 18.90
C LEU A 390 -20.77 -4.80 18.77
N TYR A 391 -21.80 -5.29 19.49
CA TYR A 391 -23.03 -4.55 19.61
C TYR A 391 -23.10 -3.79 20.95
N ASN A 392 -23.14 -2.46 20.87
CA ASN A 392 -23.28 -1.63 22.05
C ASN A 392 -24.76 -1.49 22.46
N GLN A 393 -25.20 -2.29 23.42
CA GLN A 393 -26.60 -2.33 23.89
C GLN A 393 -27.08 -0.97 24.44
N LYS A 394 -26.20 -0.18 25.11
CA LYS A 394 -26.58 1.13 25.67
C LYS A 394 -26.85 2.17 24.57
N LYS A 395 -26.08 2.11 23.49
CA LYS A 395 -26.19 3.05 22.35
C LYS A 395 -27.01 2.49 21.19
N GLN A 396 -27.50 1.25 21.31
CA GLN A 396 -28.26 0.53 20.27
C GLN A 396 -27.59 0.61 18.88
N ARG A 397 -26.25 0.46 18.85
CA ARG A 397 -25.47 0.53 17.60
C ARG A 397 -24.31 -0.45 17.60
N TRP A 398 -23.92 -0.82 16.40
CA TRP A 398 -22.69 -1.59 16.16
C TRP A 398 -21.45 -0.73 16.39
N LEU A 399 -20.38 -1.37 16.83
CA LEU A 399 -19.04 -0.82 16.98
C LEU A 399 -18.06 -1.80 16.36
N THR A 400 -17.18 -1.32 15.50
CA THR A 400 -16.14 -2.14 14.89
C THR A 400 -14.79 -1.76 15.43
N LEU A 401 -14.05 -2.73 15.95
CA LEU A 401 -12.69 -2.54 16.39
C LEU A 401 -11.74 -2.84 15.23
N THR A 402 -11.06 -1.84 14.78
CA THR A 402 -10.02 -1.92 13.75
C THR A 402 -8.61 -1.97 14.36
N ARG A 403 -8.54 -1.94 15.69
CA ARG A 403 -7.29 -2.06 16.45
C ARG A 403 -7.53 -2.90 17.69
N PRO A 404 -6.57 -3.76 18.06
CA PRO A 404 -6.64 -4.52 19.29
C PRO A 404 -6.79 -3.58 20.51
N ARG A 405 -7.74 -3.90 21.36
CA ARG A 405 -7.91 -3.28 22.67
C ARG A 405 -8.68 -4.23 23.58
N GLU A 406 -8.60 -3.99 24.88
CA GLU A 406 -9.41 -4.67 25.85
C GLU A 406 -10.89 -4.29 25.70
N PHE A 407 -11.78 -5.26 25.82
CA PHE A 407 -13.24 -5.04 25.78
C PHE A 407 -13.97 -6.12 26.59
N ARG A 408 -15.26 -5.86 26.90
CA ARG A 408 -16.14 -6.84 27.51
C ARG A 408 -17.21 -7.28 26.54
N THR A 409 -17.48 -8.58 26.54
CA THR A 409 -18.60 -9.18 25.80
C THR A 409 -19.92 -8.81 26.46
N THR A 410 -21.04 -9.01 25.78
CA THR A 410 -22.39 -8.82 26.34
C THR A 410 -22.65 -9.76 27.53
N ALA A 411 -22.04 -10.92 27.56
CA ALA A 411 -22.07 -11.87 28.68
C ALA A 411 -21.14 -11.47 29.84
N GLY A 412 -20.41 -10.34 29.76
CA GLY A 412 -19.54 -9.83 30.81
C GLY A 412 -18.11 -10.40 30.81
N ARG A 413 -17.74 -11.33 29.90
CA ARG A 413 -16.38 -11.83 29.77
C ARG A 413 -15.43 -10.70 29.36
N LEU A 414 -14.30 -10.59 30.06
CA LEU A 414 -13.22 -9.68 29.68
C LEU A 414 -12.35 -10.35 28.62
N VAL A 415 -12.25 -9.71 27.45
CA VAL A 415 -11.24 -10.03 26.43
C VAL A 415 -10.06 -9.12 26.65
N SER A 416 -8.92 -9.68 26.99
CA SER A 416 -7.69 -8.93 27.24
C SER A 416 -7.09 -8.38 25.95
N LEU A 417 -6.24 -7.34 26.06
CA LEU A 417 -5.48 -6.81 24.94
C LEU A 417 -4.66 -7.91 24.22
N LYS A 418 -4.07 -8.83 24.99
CA LYS A 418 -3.28 -9.94 24.42
C LYS A 418 -4.13 -10.88 23.58
N GLU A 419 -5.31 -11.27 24.07
CA GLU A 419 -6.26 -12.10 23.30
C GLU A 419 -6.74 -11.38 22.04
N ALA A 420 -7.12 -10.11 22.17
CA ALA A 420 -7.55 -9.30 21.05
C ALA A 420 -6.44 -9.16 19.99
N THR A 421 -5.20 -8.89 20.40
CA THR A 421 -4.06 -8.80 19.47
C THR A 421 -3.83 -10.11 18.74
N ALA A 422 -3.81 -11.24 19.47
CA ALA A 422 -3.59 -12.55 18.89
C ALA A 422 -4.68 -12.96 17.89
N ALA A 423 -5.93 -12.54 18.10
CA ALA A 423 -7.04 -12.85 17.22
C ALA A 423 -7.17 -11.90 16.02
N MET A 424 -6.86 -10.62 16.23
CA MET A 424 -7.08 -9.57 15.23
C MET A 424 -5.90 -9.35 14.30
N SER A 425 -4.69 -9.82 14.64
CA SER A 425 -3.45 -9.48 13.93
C SER A 425 -2.78 -10.68 13.31
N ALA A 426 -2.03 -10.45 12.26
CA ALA A 426 -1.11 -11.40 11.63
C ALA A 426 0.23 -10.69 11.32
N PRO A 427 1.32 -11.46 11.12
CA PRO A 427 2.59 -10.88 10.70
C PRO A 427 2.47 -10.11 9.37
N GLY A 428 3.06 -8.91 9.33
CA GLY A 428 3.08 -8.06 8.15
C GLY A 428 3.97 -6.83 8.36
N ASP A 429 3.63 -5.76 7.68
CA ASP A 429 4.35 -4.48 7.72
C ASP A 429 3.54 -3.36 8.43
N GLY A 430 2.50 -3.71 9.18
CA GLY A 430 1.59 -2.80 9.85
C GLY A 430 0.37 -2.37 9.01
N ARG A 431 0.35 -2.63 7.71
CA ARG A 431 -0.78 -2.36 6.79
C ARG A 431 -1.15 -3.57 5.94
N VAL A 432 -0.16 -4.27 5.41
CA VAL A 432 -0.32 -5.44 4.55
C VAL A 432 0.25 -6.65 5.25
N THR A 433 -0.57 -7.69 5.43
CA THR A 433 -0.10 -8.95 6.00
C THR A 433 0.84 -9.65 5.01
N ARG A 434 1.82 -10.39 5.53
CA ARG A 434 2.66 -11.27 4.72
C ARG A 434 1.83 -12.20 3.82
N ARG A 435 0.74 -12.73 4.38
CA ARG A 435 -0.22 -13.57 3.67
C ARG A 435 -0.77 -12.88 2.42
N SER A 436 -1.24 -11.64 2.55
CA SER A 436 -1.79 -10.88 1.43
C SER A 436 -0.73 -10.59 0.36
N LEU A 437 0.49 -10.23 0.76
CA LEU A 437 1.60 -10.02 -0.20
C LEU A 437 1.90 -11.28 -1.01
N LEU A 438 1.87 -12.46 -0.39
CA LEU A 438 2.14 -13.74 -1.04
C LEU A 438 0.90 -14.35 -1.73
N ALA A 439 -0.28 -13.75 -1.56
CA ALA A 439 -1.56 -14.27 -2.05
C ALA A 439 -1.85 -15.72 -1.58
N GLU A 440 -1.62 -16.00 -0.29
CA GLU A 440 -1.72 -17.35 0.28
C GLU A 440 -3.15 -17.89 0.32
N GLY A 441 -4.17 -17.01 0.30
CA GLY A 441 -5.59 -17.37 0.33
C GLY A 441 -6.20 -17.66 -1.04
N LEU A 442 -5.47 -17.44 -2.13
CA LEU A 442 -5.94 -17.82 -3.45
C LEU A 442 -6.06 -19.35 -3.55
N THR A 443 -7.19 -19.82 -4.08
CA THR A 443 -7.46 -21.23 -4.29
C THR A 443 -7.46 -21.52 -5.80
N GLY A 444 -6.95 -22.68 -6.19
CA GLY A 444 -6.86 -23.08 -7.60
C GLY A 444 -5.46 -22.88 -8.19
N GLY A 445 -5.17 -23.61 -9.22
CA GLY A 445 -3.84 -23.65 -9.87
C GLY A 445 -2.96 -24.78 -9.38
N ASN A 446 -1.98 -25.12 -10.21
CA ASN A 446 -1.03 -26.17 -9.92
C ASN A 446 0.05 -25.61 -8.97
N ASN A 447 -0.08 -25.88 -7.67
CA ASN A 447 0.81 -25.38 -6.60
C ASN A 447 2.31 -25.66 -6.81
N ASN A 448 2.67 -26.42 -7.85
CA ASN A 448 4.04 -26.81 -8.15
C ASN A 448 4.90 -25.71 -8.81
N LYS A 449 4.33 -24.53 -9.14
CA LYS A 449 5.07 -23.47 -9.85
C LYS A 449 5.54 -22.32 -8.96
N SER A 450 4.95 -22.15 -7.78
CA SER A 450 5.39 -21.14 -6.82
C SER A 450 6.39 -21.75 -5.82
N LEU A 451 7.50 -21.06 -5.59
CA LEU A 451 8.48 -21.44 -4.54
C LEU A 451 7.87 -21.42 -3.13
N PHE A 452 6.76 -20.72 -2.94
CA PHE A 452 6.10 -20.53 -1.66
C PHE A 452 4.82 -21.37 -1.50
N GLY A 453 4.51 -22.26 -2.49
CA GLY A 453 3.28 -23.05 -2.45
C GLY A 453 2.00 -22.26 -2.66
N THR A 454 2.09 -20.99 -3.07
CA THR A 454 0.95 -20.11 -3.34
C THR A 454 0.56 -20.18 -4.82
N PRO A 455 -0.72 -19.94 -5.16
CA PRO A 455 -1.17 -19.97 -6.54
C PRO A 455 -0.56 -18.85 -7.41
N LEU A 456 -0.30 -17.67 -6.82
CA LEU A 456 0.39 -16.59 -7.52
C LEU A 456 1.85 -16.97 -7.76
N PRO A 457 2.34 -16.98 -9.00
CA PRO A 457 3.66 -17.52 -9.36
C PRO A 457 4.81 -16.58 -8.98
N ILE A 458 4.94 -16.33 -7.68
CA ILE A 458 6.03 -15.56 -7.09
C ILE A 458 7.28 -16.44 -7.11
N ILE A 459 8.29 -16.02 -7.86
CA ILE A 459 9.54 -16.77 -8.03
C ILE A 459 10.59 -16.44 -6.96
N TYR A 460 10.43 -15.33 -6.24
CA TYR A 460 11.34 -14.89 -5.20
C TYR A 460 10.64 -13.98 -4.20
N ALA A 461 10.92 -14.17 -2.92
CA ALA A 461 10.40 -13.28 -1.87
C ALA A 461 11.45 -13.04 -0.78
N VAL A 462 11.48 -11.81 -0.25
CA VAL A 462 12.33 -11.41 0.87
C VAL A 462 11.50 -10.59 1.86
N PHE A 463 11.70 -10.89 3.13
CA PHE A 463 11.06 -10.16 4.23
C PHE A 463 12.10 -9.52 5.12
N ALA A 464 11.80 -8.33 5.59
CA ALA A 464 12.59 -7.61 6.58
C ALA A 464 11.66 -6.97 7.59
N CYS A 465 12.19 -6.69 8.79
CA CYS A 465 11.41 -6.01 9.82
C CYS A 465 11.36 -4.51 9.51
N ASP A 466 10.25 -4.05 8.90
CA ASP A 466 10.03 -2.64 8.64
C ASP A 466 8.53 -2.33 8.46
N LEU A 467 8.17 -1.05 8.59
CA LEU A 467 6.81 -0.55 8.39
C LEU A 467 6.49 -0.38 6.90
N HIS A 468 5.22 -0.44 6.55
CA HIS A 468 4.72 -0.36 5.17
C HIS A 468 5.25 0.85 4.37
N GLY A 469 5.30 2.01 5.00
CA GLY A 469 5.83 3.23 4.38
C GLY A 469 7.37 3.25 4.24
N GLU A 470 8.08 2.24 4.78
CA GLU A 470 9.53 2.17 4.80
C GLU A 470 10.10 0.95 4.05
N VAL A 471 9.28 -0.06 3.76
CA VAL A 471 9.75 -1.29 3.10
C VAL A 471 10.47 -1.02 1.78
N GLN A 472 10.02 -0.05 1.00
CA GLN A 472 10.66 0.34 -0.26
C GLN A 472 12.00 1.10 -0.07
N ASN A 473 12.28 1.57 1.14
CA ASN A 473 13.52 2.23 1.52
C ASN A 473 14.45 1.31 2.34
N ASN A 474 13.99 0.12 2.70
CA ASN A 474 14.77 -0.83 3.50
C ASN A 474 15.98 -1.34 2.72
N LYS A 475 17.18 -1.14 3.27
CA LYS A 475 18.45 -1.48 2.58
C LYS A 475 18.60 -2.96 2.25
N THR A 476 18.07 -3.86 3.09
CA THR A 476 18.11 -5.31 2.83
C THR A 476 17.18 -5.68 1.68
N LEU A 477 15.98 -5.09 1.64
CA LEU A 477 15.04 -5.32 0.55
C LEU A 477 15.55 -4.70 -0.75
N LEU A 478 16.12 -3.48 -0.69
CA LEU A 478 16.73 -2.82 -1.84
C LEU A 478 17.94 -3.58 -2.41
N ASP A 479 18.79 -4.17 -1.55
CA ASP A 479 19.90 -5.03 -1.98
C ASP A 479 19.43 -6.17 -2.86
N ASN A 480 18.43 -6.90 -2.39
CA ASN A 480 17.87 -8.04 -3.12
C ASN A 480 17.12 -7.60 -4.39
N ALA A 481 16.36 -6.52 -4.34
CA ALA A 481 15.66 -5.97 -5.50
C ALA A 481 16.64 -5.49 -6.59
N LEU A 482 17.67 -4.74 -6.21
CA LEU A 482 18.71 -4.30 -7.14
C LEU A 482 19.44 -5.50 -7.75
N THR A 483 19.79 -6.51 -6.96
CA THR A 483 20.41 -7.73 -7.47
C THR A 483 19.56 -8.36 -8.59
N ALA A 484 18.25 -8.48 -8.37
CA ALA A 484 17.34 -9.01 -9.38
C ALA A 484 17.22 -8.13 -10.63
N LEU A 485 17.45 -6.82 -10.52
CA LEU A 485 17.32 -5.86 -11.61
C LEU A 485 18.61 -5.68 -12.43
N VAL A 486 19.79 -5.68 -11.77
CA VAL A 486 21.06 -5.36 -12.42
C VAL A 486 21.83 -6.57 -12.96
N THR A 487 21.41 -7.79 -12.62
CA THR A 487 22.06 -9.02 -13.09
C THR A 487 21.68 -9.38 -14.53
N GLU A 488 20.52 -8.91 -15.00
CA GLU A 488 20.04 -9.15 -16.37
C GLU A 488 20.42 -7.97 -17.27
N VAL A 489 21.32 -8.24 -18.22
CA VAL A 489 21.69 -7.30 -19.28
C VAL A 489 20.97 -7.73 -20.57
N MET A 490 20.36 -6.78 -21.28
CA MET A 490 19.76 -7.04 -22.59
C MET A 490 20.86 -7.36 -23.61
N LYS A 491 20.64 -8.39 -24.39
CA LYS A 491 21.53 -8.76 -25.51
C LYS A 491 21.34 -7.84 -26.71
#